data_dc11cb99aca3ff60ce4a647bade60dbc
#
_entry.id   dc11cb99aca3ff60ce4a647bade60dbc
#
_cell.length_a   1.000
_cell.length_b   1.000
_cell.length_c   1.000
_cell.angle_alpha   90.00
_cell.angle_beta   90.00
_cell.angle_gamma   90.00
#
_symmetry.space_group_name_H-M   'P 1'
#
loop_
_entity.id
_entity.type
_entity.pdbx_description
1 polymer ?
#
loop_
_entity_poly.entity_id
_entity_poly.type
_entity_poly.pdbx_seq_one_letter_code
_entity_poly.pdbx_strand_id
1 'polypeptide(L)'
;MGANLAEFRLFGIDVKVHWSFVLILAFGAFLYGSGPAGWLVGSLYGIVTMLLLFVCVTLHEYGHALTARRFGIQTCSILLLPIGGVANLERMPEKPIQELLIVVAGPLVNFVIAALLVPIIFLAGGASGLGQTRVFMDNLTQPGLLNLLLYLFLTNVLLGF
;
A
#
# COMPACT_ATOMS: atom_id res chain seq x y z
N MET A 1 -12.85 20.77 12.84
CA MET A 1 -11.56 20.83 12.13
C MET A 1 -10.96 19.43 12.25
N GLY A 2 -10.95 18.68 11.14
CA GLY A 2 -10.42 17.31 11.15
C GLY A 2 -8.91 17.31 11.37
N ALA A 3 -8.43 16.38 12.15
CA ALA A 3 -7.01 16.21 12.45
C ALA A 3 -6.25 15.58 11.25
N ASN A 4 -6.26 16.26 10.10
CA ASN A 4 -5.54 15.81 8.92
C ASN A 4 -4.10 16.35 8.95
N LEU A 5 -3.12 15.47 8.72
CA LEU A 5 -1.71 15.81 8.62
C LEU A 5 -1.40 16.51 7.29
N ALA A 6 -2.00 16.00 6.22
CA ALA A 6 -1.83 16.52 4.87
C ALA A 6 -3.12 16.34 4.06
N GLU A 7 -3.35 17.27 3.13
CA GLU A 7 -4.41 17.19 2.14
C GLU A 7 -3.82 17.57 0.78
N PHE A 8 -4.09 16.75 -0.22
CA PHE A 8 -3.67 17.02 -1.60
C PHE A 8 -4.71 16.48 -2.58
N ARG A 9 -4.74 17.04 -3.78
CA ARG A 9 -5.69 16.64 -4.82
C ARG A 9 -4.97 15.92 -5.95
N LEU A 10 -5.42 14.69 -6.24
CA LEU A 10 -4.85 13.88 -7.29
C LEU A 10 -5.99 13.29 -8.16
N PHE A 11 -5.91 13.41 -9.48
CA PHE A 11 -6.95 13.02 -10.44
C PHE A 11 -8.36 13.59 -10.14
N GLY A 12 -8.42 14.75 -9.46
CA GLY A 12 -9.67 15.40 -9.09
C GLY A 12 -10.31 14.87 -7.81
N ILE A 13 -9.65 13.97 -7.07
CA ILE A 13 -10.09 13.42 -5.79
C ILE A 13 -9.22 14.00 -4.68
N ASP A 14 -9.84 14.46 -3.60
CA ASP A 14 -9.15 14.99 -2.43
C ASP A 14 -8.65 13.83 -1.57
N VAL A 15 -7.34 13.71 -1.43
CA VAL A 15 -6.71 12.71 -0.57
C VAL A 15 -6.33 13.37 0.75
N LYS A 16 -6.81 12.81 1.84
CA LYS A 16 -6.61 13.30 3.21
C LYS A 16 -5.83 12.27 4.00
N VAL A 17 -4.69 12.67 4.54
CA VAL A 17 -3.87 11.81 5.40
C VAL A 17 -4.16 12.18 6.84
N HIS A 18 -4.68 11.24 7.61
CA HIS A 18 -4.96 11.45 9.02
C HIS A 18 -3.66 11.58 9.84
N TRP A 19 -3.67 12.38 10.92
CA TRP A 19 -2.48 12.60 11.76
C TRP A 19 -1.92 11.30 12.35
N SER A 20 -2.76 10.30 12.61
CA SER A 20 -2.35 8.99 13.13
C SER A 20 -1.43 8.20 12.17
N PHE A 21 -1.30 8.65 10.91
CA PHE A 21 -0.31 8.12 9.97
C PHE A 21 1.13 8.22 10.51
N VAL A 22 1.43 9.25 11.31
CA VAL A 22 2.74 9.38 11.98
C VAL A 22 3.04 8.17 12.87
N LEU A 23 2.01 7.56 13.48
CA LEU A 23 2.17 6.39 14.36
C LEU A 23 2.68 5.17 13.58
N ILE A 24 2.17 4.94 12.35
CA ILE A 24 2.64 3.81 11.54
C ILE A 24 4.07 4.04 11.01
N LEU A 25 4.43 5.30 10.72
CA LEU A 25 5.82 5.64 10.37
C LEU A 25 6.76 5.44 11.57
N ALA A 26 6.35 5.88 12.75
CA ALA A 26 7.11 5.67 13.99
C ALA A 26 7.24 4.17 14.32
N PHE A 27 6.17 3.39 14.12
CA PHE A 27 6.20 1.94 14.28
C PHE A 27 7.17 1.28 13.32
N GLY A 28 7.15 1.64 12.03
CA GLY A 28 8.11 1.14 11.03
C GLY A 28 9.56 1.50 11.39
N ALA A 29 9.78 2.76 11.80
CA ALA A 29 11.10 3.22 12.24
C ALA A 29 11.61 2.43 13.46
N PHE A 30 10.76 2.18 14.44
CA PHE A 30 11.10 1.41 15.64
C PHE A 30 11.37 -0.05 15.31
N LEU A 31 10.50 -0.69 14.52
CA LEU A 31 10.59 -2.11 14.16
C LEU A 31 11.93 -2.44 13.48
N TYR A 32 12.30 -1.64 12.48
CA TYR A 32 13.54 -1.86 11.71
C TYR A 32 14.76 -1.22 12.39
N GLY A 33 14.58 -0.13 13.15
CA GLY A 33 15.64 0.52 13.89
C GLY A 33 16.22 -0.33 15.01
N SER A 34 15.45 -1.26 15.56
CA SER A 34 15.91 -2.25 16.56
C SER A 34 16.70 -3.40 15.93
N GLY A 35 16.79 -3.46 14.60
CA GLY A 35 17.42 -4.54 13.86
C GLY A 35 18.94 -4.42 13.73
N PRO A 36 19.59 -5.39 13.08
CA PRO A 36 21.03 -5.52 12.99
C PRO A 36 21.72 -4.41 12.19
N ALA A 37 20.98 -3.67 11.34
CA ALA A 37 21.52 -2.58 10.53
C ALA A 37 21.79 -1.28 11.32
N GLY A 38 21.44 -1.27 12.59
CA GLY A 38 21.56 -0.12 13.47
C GLY A 38 20.40 0.88 13.34
N TRP A 39 20.26 1.71 14.37
CA TRP A 39 19.11 2.59 14.53
C TRP A 39 18.83 3.49 13.32
N LEU A 40 19.83 4.19 12.82
CA LEU A 40 19.62 5.18 11.75
C LEU A 40 19.19 4.52 10.43
N VAL A 41 19.94 3.52 9.97
CA VAL A 41 19.68 2.85 8.68
C VAL A 41 18.37 2.06 8.76
N GLY A 42 18.17 1.32 9.84
CA GLY A 42 16.92 0.56 10.05
C GLY A 42 15.71 1.45 10.10
N SER A 43 15.75 2.55 10.88
CA SER A 43 14.59 3.48 10.98
C SER A 43 14.25 4.13 9.64
N LEU A 44 15.24 4.57 8.87
CA LEU A 44 15.01 5.13 7.53
C LEU A 44 14.40 4.09 6.60
N TYR A 45 14.91 2.87 6.61
CA TYR A 45 14.35 1.77 5.83
C TYR A 45 12.90 1.48 6.22
N GLY A 46 12.59 1.42 7.52
CA GLY A 46 11.24 1.21 8.02
C GLY A 46 10.27 2.31 7.60
N ILE A 47 10.68 3.58 7.67
CA ILE A 47 9.89 4.72 7.19
C ILE A 47 9.61 4.59 5.68
N VAL A 48 10.64 4.31 4.87
CA VAL A 48 10.48 4.14 3.41
C VAL A 48 9.54 2.97 3.09
N THR A 49 9.69 1.86 3.81
CA THR A 49 8.81 0.68 3.64
C THR A 49 7.36 1.04 3.91
N MET A 50 7.06 1.75 5.01
CA MET A 50 5.70 2.18 5.35
C MET A 50 5.14 3.18 4.33
N LEU A 51 5.96 4.12 3.85
CA LEU A 51 5.53 5.07 2.81
C LEU A 51 5.18 4.35 1.50
N LEU A 52 5.98 3.39 1.06
CA LEU A 52 5.71 2.61 -0.15
C LEU A 52 4.46 1.73 0.00
N LEU A 53 4.27 1.12 1.17
CA LEU A 53 3.02 0.41 1.48
C LEU A 53 1.80 1.33 1.35
N PHE A 54 1.90 2.55 1.87
CA PHE A 54 0.82 3.54 1.75
C PHE A 54 0.54 3.99 0.31
N VAL A 55 1.57 4.07 -0.52
CA VAL A 55 1.38 4.28 -1.96
C VAL A 55 0.56 3.14 -2.55
N CYS A 56 0.86 1.88 -2.21
CA CYS A 56 0.09 0.73 -2.68
C CYS A 56 -1.37 0.78 -2.19
N VAL A 57 -1.60 1.10 -0.91
CA VAL A 57 -2.96 1.27 -0.36
C VAL A 57 -3.69 2.43 -1.06
N THR A 58 -3.02 3.53 -1.30
CA THR A 58 -3.61 4.67 -2.02
C THR A 58 -4.02 4.28 -3.44
N LEU A 59 -3.18 3.55 -4.16
CA LEU A 59 -3.50 3.05 -5.50
C LEU A 59 -4.67 2.05 -5.48
N HIS A 60 -4.77 1.22 -4.45
CA HIS A 60 -5.91 0.34 -4.22
C HIS A 60 -7.23 1.15 -4.11
N GLU A 61 -7.25 2.18 -3.26
CA GLU A 61 -8.42 3.08 -3.13
C GLU A 61 -8.75 3.81 -4.44
N TYR A 62 -7.72 4.19 -5.20
CA TYR A 62 -7.92 4.74 -6.54
C TYR A 62 -8.55 3.74 -7.51
N GLY A 63 -8.26 2.45 -7.36
CA GLY A 63 -8.93 1.39 -8.10
C GLY A 63 -10.45 1.44 -7.94
N HIS A 64 -10.93 1.52 -6.70
CA HIS A 64 -12.34 1.68 -6.37
C HIS A 64 -12.91 3.00 -6.91
N ALA A 65 -12.23 4.11 -6.61
CA ALA A 65 -12.67 5.47 -6.93
C ALA A 65 -12.80 5.72 -8.45
N LEU A 66 -11.81 5.31 -9.23
CA LEU A 66 -11.82 5.48 -10.68
C LEU A 66 -12.84 4.56 -11.37
N THR A 67 -13.08 3.37 -10.81
CA THR A 67 -14.10 2.47 -11.31
C THR A 67 -15.50 3.01 -11.00
N ALA A 68 -15.74 3.54 -9.80
CA ALA A 68 -16.99 4.23 -9.44
C ALA A 68 -17.27 5.41 -10.38
N ARG A 69 -16.24 6.19 -10.70
CA ARG A 69 -16.34 7.33 -11.62
C ARG A 69 -16.79 6.93 -13.03
N ARG A 70 -16.40 5.72 -13.52
CA ARG A 70 -16.88 5.21 -14.83
C ARG A 70 -18.40 4.96 -14.85
N PHE A 71 -19.01 4.74 -13.68
CA PHE A 71 -20.45 4.58 -13.51
C PHE A 71 -21.17 5.89 -13.13
N GLY A 72 -20.47 7.04 -13.23
CA GLY A 72 -21.03 8.34 -12.91
C GLY A 72 -21.18 8.59 -11.40
N ILE A 73 -20.47 7.82 -10.56
CA ILE A 73 -20.43 7.99 -9.11
C ILE A 73 -19.14 8.71 -8.76
N GLN A 74 -19.26 9.91 -8.19
CA GLN A 74 -18.08 10.68 -7.80
C GLN A 74 -17.55 10.22 -6.44
N THR A 75 -16.22 10.26 -6.31
CA THR A 75 -15.56 10.07 -5.02
C THR A 75 -15.24 11.44 -4.45
N CYS A 76 -15.85 11.77 -3.32
CA CYS A 76 -15.67 13.07 -2.67
C CYS A 76 -14.27 13.20 -2.08
N SER A 77 -13.78 12.15 -1.41
CA SER A 77 -12.44 12.13 -0.82
C SER A 77 -11.99 10.71 -0.52
N ILE A 78 -10.68 10.53 -0.43
CA ILE A 78 -10.03 9.33 0.10
C ILE A 78 -9.35 9.72 1.41
N LEU A 79 -9.75 9.08 2.51
CA LEU A 79 -9.12 9.25 3.81
C LEU A 79 -8.15 8.11 4.08
N LEU A 80 -6.87 8.43 4.26
CA LEU A 80 -5.81 7.47 4.59
C LEU A 80 -5.61 7.39 6.10
N LEU A 81 -5.86 6.21 6.65
CA LEU A 81 -5.71 5.85 8.06
C LEU A 81 -4.57 4.83 8.22
N PRO A 82 -4.00 4.63 9.42
CA PRO A 82 -2.97 3.61 9.66
C PRO A 82 -3.39 2.18 9.29
N ILE A 83 -4.69 1.89 9.38
CA ILE A 83 -5.27 0.56 9.11
C ILE A 83 -5.74 0.38 7.67
N GLY A 84 -5.60 1.41 6.81
CA GLY A 84 -6.03 1.37 5.41
C GLY A 84 -6.60 2.68 4.90
N GLY A 85 -7.16 2.67 3.69
CA GLY A 85 -7.86 3.79 3.07
C GLY A 85 -9.39 3.65 3.16
N VAL A 86 -10.08 4.78 3.09
CA VAL A 86 -11.54 4.83 3.00
C VAL A 86 -11.92 5.82 1.91
N ALA A 87 -12.48 5.31 0.81
CA ALA A 87 -13.04 6.13 -0.26
C ALA A 87 -14.48 6.54 0.06
N ASN A 88 -14.74 7.83 0.17
CA ASN A 88 -16.07 8.38 0.38
C ASN A 88 -16.74 8.62 -0.97
N LEU A 89 -17.67 7.74 -1.34
CA LEU A 89 -18.49 7.87 -2.55
C LEU A 89 -19.68 8.79 -2.30
N GLU A 90 -20.06 9.57 -3.31
CA GLU A 90 -21.23 10.46 -3.26
C GLU A 90 -22.54 9.69 -3.07
N ARG A 91 -22.64 8.50 -3.69
CA ARG A 91 -23.80 7.61 -3.60
C ARG A 91 -23.39 6.16 -3.80
N MET A 92 -24.23 5.24 -3.33
CA MET A 92 -24.05 3.81 -3.60
C MET A 92 -24.42 3.46 -5.05
N PRO A 93 -23.78 2.45 -5.66
CA PRO A 93 -24.19 1.93 -6.97
C PRO A 93 -25.61 1.38 -6.95
N GLU A 94 -26.40 1.67 -8.00
CA GLU A 94 -27.79 1.18 -8.10
C GLU A 94 -27.86 -0.28 -8.59
N LYS A 95 -26.84 -0.71 -9.35
CA LYS A 95 -26.81 -2.07 -9.93
C LYS A 95 -25.78 -2.93 -9.23
N PRO A 96 -26.14 -4.17 -8.81
CA PRO A 96 -25.20 -5.07 -8.11
C PRO A 96 -23.89 -5.34 -8.88
N ILE A 97 -23.98 -5.39 -10.22
CA ILE A 97 -22.78 -5.59 -11.06
C ILE A 97 -21.80 -4.40 -10.99
N GLN A 98 -22.32 -3.18 -10.84
CA GLN A 98 -21.48 -1.99 -10.68
C GLN A 98 -20.78 -2.02 -9.33
N GLU A 99 -21.51 -2.40 -8.28
CA GLU A 99 -20.95 -2.57 -6.94
C GLU A 99 -19.83 -3.63 -6.95
N LEU A 100 -20.09 -4.80 -7.55
CA LEU A 100 -19.08 -5.86 -7.69
C LEU A 100 -17.82 -5.37 -8.40
N LEU A 101 -17.99 -4.67 -9.55
CA LEU A 101 -16.84 -4.17 -10.32
C LEU A 101 -16.04 -3.10 -9.54
N ILE A 102 -16.72 -2.25 -8.78
CA ILE A 102 -16.07 -1.28 -7.91
C ILE A 102 -15.28 -2.00 -6.82
N VAL A 103 -15.89 -2.98 -6.13
CA VAL A 103 -15.25 -3.72 -5.04
C VAL A 103 -14.04 -4.51 -5.52
N VAL A 104 -14.11 -5.15 -6.69
CA VAL A 104 -12.99 -5.94 -7.23
C VAL A 104 -11.86 -5.06 -7.78
N ALA A 105 -12.14 -3.81 -8.13
CA ALA A 105 -11.15 -2.92 -8.76
C ALA A 105 -9.95 -2.59 -7.86
N GLY A 106 -10.15 -2.42 -6.56
CA GLY A 106 -9.06 -2.21 -5.60
C GLY A 106 -8.11 -3.41 -5.52
N PRO A 107 -8.59 -4.61 -5.17
CA PRO A 107 -7.82 -5.84 -5.22
C PRO A 107 -7.08 -6.07 -6.54
N LEU A 108 -7.73 -5.79 -7.67
CA LEU A 108 -7.13 -5.94 -8.99
C LEU A 108 -5.89 -5.06 -9.17
N VAL A 109 -5.91 -3.82 -8.66
CA VAL A 109 -4.74 -2.93 -8.67
C VAL A 109 -3.58 -3.56 -7.92
N ASN A 110 -3.81 -4.16 -6.76
CA ASN A 110 -2.76 -4.81 -5.99
C ASN A 110 -2.18 -6.03 -6.71
N PHE A 111 -3.01 -6.84 -7.37
CA PHE A 111 -2.51 -7.94 -8.22
C PHE A 111 -1.67 -7.44 -9.40
N VAL A 112 -2.04 -6.31 -10.00
CA VAL A 112 -1.22 -5.69 -11.05
C VAL A 112 0.12 -5.21 -10.49
N ILE A 113 0.14 -4.56 -9.32
CA ILE A 113 1.38 -4.14 -8.65
C ILE A 113 2.25 -5.37 -8.34
N ALA A 114 1.68 -6.41 -7.76
CA ALA A 114 2.39 -7.65 -7.48
C ALA A 114 2.99 -8.27 -8.74
N ALA A 115 2.22 -8.36 -9.83
CA ALA A 115 2.70 -8.88 -11.12
C ALA A 115 3.85 -8.05 -11.70
N LEU A 116 3.82 -6.72 -11.57
CA LEU A 116 4.90 -5.83 -12.00
C LEU A 116 6.16 -5.96 -11.14
N LEU A 117 6.02 -6.31 -9.86
CA LEU A 117 7.15 -6.53 -8.97
C LEU A 117 7.90 -7.84 -9.27
N VAL A 118 7.23 -8.87 -9.82
CA VAL A 118 7.86 -10.17 -10.12
C VAL A 118 9.13 -10.03 -10.98
N PRO A 119 9.11 -9.43 -12.18
CA PRO A 119 10.32 -9.29 -12.99
C PRO A 119 11.40 -8.47 -12.30
N ILE A 120 11.04 -7.45 -11.53
CA ILE A 120 11.99 -6.60 -10.79
C ILE A 120 12.69 -7.43 -9.71
N ILE A 121 11.95 -8.28 -8.98
CA ILE A 121 12.51 -9.20 -7.98
C ILE A 121 13.48 -10.19 -8.63
N PHE A 122 13.13 -10.76 -9.79
CA PHE A 122 14.02 -11.65 -10.53
C PHE A 122 15.32 -10.95 -10.96
N LEU A 123 15.23 -9.74 -11.48
CA LEU A 123 16.40 -8.93 -11.86
C LEU A 123 17.26 -8.51 -10.67
N ALA A 124 16.66 -8.30 -9.51
CA ALA A 124 17.35 -7.98 -8.25
C ALA A 124 18.03 -9.21 -7.59
N GLY A 125 18.04 -10.37 -8.24
CA GLY A 125 18.68 -11.60 -7.74
C GLY A 125 17.76 -12.51 -6.91
N GLY A 126 16.45 -12.27 -6.93
CA GLY A 126 15.46 -13.02 -6.15
C GLY A 126 15.24 -14.47 -6.58
N ALA A 127 15.74 -14.87 -7.75
CA ALA A 127 15.59 -16.26 -8.25
C ALA A 127 16.20 -17.31 -7.31
N SER A 128 17.31 -16.99 -6.64
CA SER A 128 17.96 -17.88 -5.67
C SER A 128 17.30 -17.91 -4.29
N GLY A 129 16.49 -16.89 -3.94
CA GLY A 129 15.84 -16.74 -2.63
C GLY A 129 14.45 -17.36 -2.54
N LEU A 130 13.72 -17.45 -3.66
CA LEU A 130 12.34 -17.97 -3.68
C LEU A 130 12.22 -19.47 -3.31
N GLY A 131 13.32 -20.23 -3.37
CA GLY A 131 13.34 -21.66 -2.99
C GLY A 131 13.60 -21.94 -1.51
N GLN A 132 13.96 -20.94 -0.71
CA GLN A 132 14.35 -21.12 0.69
C GLN A 132 13.48 -20.29 1.63
N THR A 133 12.31 -20.80 1.97
CA THR A 133 11.31 -20.11 2.81
C THR A 133 11.86 -19.61 4.15
N ARG A 134 12.82 -20.32 4.77
CA ARG A 134 13.45 -19.89 6.03
C ARG A 134 14.33 -18.67 5.84
N VAL A 135 15.20 -18.70 4.82
CA VAL A 135 16.07 -17.55 4.48
C VAL A 135 15.24 -16.31 4.10
N PHE A 136 14.10 -16.54 3.47
CA PHE A 136 13.14 -15.49 3.13
C PHE A 136 12.56 -14.80 4.37
N MET A 137 12.06 -15.58 5.33
CA MET A 137 11.45 -15.02 6.55
C MET A 137 12.48 -14.32 7.45
N ASP A 138 13.69 -14.86 7.58
CA ASP A 138 14.76 -14.29 8.39
C ASP A 138 15.29 -12.97 7.78
N ASN A 139 15.24 -12.83 6.46
CA ASN A 139 15.74 -11.65 5.76
C ASN A 139 14.71 -10.51 5.65
N LEU A 140 13.40 -10.78 5.78
CA LEU A 140 12.36 -9.74 5.64
C LEU A 140 12.54 -8.57 6.62
N THR A 141 13.16 -8.79 7.76
CA THR A 141 13.42 -7.76 8.77
C THR A 141 14.75 -7.04 8.58
N GLN A 142 15.58 -7.46 7.60
CA GLN A 142 16.84 -6.82 7.30
C GLN A 142 16.69 -5.78 6.19
N PRO A 143 17.26 -4.56 6.35
CA PRO A 143 17.28 -3.57 5.28
C PRO A 143 18.00 -4.09 4.03
N GLY A 144 17.28 -4.03 2.90
CA GLY A 144 17.81 -4.46 1.61
C GLY A 144 16.77 -4.26 0.50
N LEU A 145 17.24 -3.95 -0.70
CA LEU A 145 16.36 -3.71 -1.84
C LEU A 145 15.49 -4.94 -2.15
N LEU A 146 16.09 -6.12 -2.18
CA LEU A 146 15.36 -7.36 -2.45
C LEU A 146 14.29 -7.63 -1.39
N ASN A 147 14.62 -7.43 -0.11
CA ASN A 147 13.70 -7.63 1.00
C ASN A 147 12.52 -6.65 0.95
N LEU A 148 12.79 -5.39 0.59
CA LEU A 148 11.76 -4.37 0.36
C LEU A 148 10.79 -4.79 -0.76
N LEU A 149 11.33 -5.23 -1.91
CA LEU A 149 10.53 -5.68 -3.05
C LEU A 149 9.69 -6.90 -2.71
N LEU A 150 10.26 -7.87 -1.99
CA LEU A 150 9.55 -9.07 -1.52
C LEU A 150 8.45 -8.72 -0.51
N TYR A 151 8.72 -7.81 0.42
CA TYR A 151 7.73 -7.31 1.36
C TYR A 151 6.54 -6.64 0.64
N LEU A 152 6.85 -5.74 -0.31
CA LEU A 152 5.81 -5.07 -1.10
C LEU A 152 5.02 -6.08 -1.95
N PHE A 153 5.69 -7.06 -2.55
CA PHE A 153 5.01 -8.12 -3.31
C PHE A 153 4.03 -8.89 -2.44
N LEU A 154 4.49 -9.42 -1.30
CA LEU A 154 3.62 -10.16 -0.38
C LEU A 154 2.45 -9.33 0.13
N THR A 155 2.71 -8.10 0.51
CA THR A 155 1.65 -7.22 1.02
C THR A 155 0.61 -6.93 -0.05
N ASN A 156 1.03 -6.70 -1.31
CA ASN A 156 0.08 -6.50 -2.40
C ASN A 156 -0.70 -7.77 -2.74
N VAL A 157 -0.09 -8.96 -2.65
CA VAL A 157 -0.83 -10.22 -2.78
C VAL A 157 -1.87 -10.34 -1.66
N LEU A 158 -1.51 -10.06 -0.40
CA LEU A 158 -2.43 -10.12 0.74
C LEU A 158 -3.56 -9.08 0.66
N LEU A 159 -3.28 -7.87 0.21
CA LEU A 159 -4.29 -6.82 0.01
C LEU A 159 -5.21 -7.10 -1.20
N GLY A 160 -4.82 -8.03 -2.08
CA GLY A 160 -5.62 -8.50 -3.20
C GLY A 160 -6.66 -9.55 -2.84
N PHE A 161 -6.57 -10.16 -1.65
CA PHE A 161 -7.54 -11.12 -1.12
C PHE A 161 -8.43 -10.52 -0.05
#